data_7e2a9ccdbdf3c09555891484c0dc7390
#
_entry.id   7e2a9ccdbdf3c09555891484c0dc7390
#
_cell.length_a   1.000
_cell.length_b   1.000
_cell.length_c   1.000
_cell.angle_alpha   90.00
_cell.angle_beta   90.00
_cell.angle_gamma   90.00
#
_symmetry.space_group_name_H-M   'P 1'
#
loop_
_entity.id
_entity.type
_entity.pdbx_description
1 polymer ?
#
loop_
_entity_poly.entity_id
_entity_poly.type
_entity_poly.pdbx_seq_one_letter_code
_entity_poly.pdbx_strand_id
1 'polypeptide(L)'
;MTVLDPRWHENLAAALAALETPEFAPALIHALAGIAEFDFSVIFGYRGEGRPIDLYDDFPSARRDVFVADYQAGPYLLDPFYHASRTRVPSGLHRVRELAPDRFYQSQYYRSYYAKTGLAEEIGFFLSPSPDLTVVISLMRDGHRTLFPAREMSRLQMVAPVVIAASERNWRKLEAEPAGPVGVGGRAEKGALPSGLDLAKLFDAFGQRPLTRREREVGGLVLRGHSSEAIARQLKIAPGTVKIHRKNIYAKLGIASQAELFSLFLSSLAGRS
;
A
#
# COMPACT_ATOMS: atom_id res chain seq x y z
N MET A 1 -21.76 -4.37 25.46
CA MET A 1 -20.55 -3.52 25.62
C MET A 1 -19.32 -4.36 25.32
N THR A 2 -18.52 -3.94 24.35
CA THR A 2 -17.24 -4.61 24.05
C THR A 2 -16.21 -4.15 25.09
N VAL A 3 -15.85 -5.01 26.03
CA VAL A 3 -14.86 -4.70 27.09
C VAL A 3 -13.48 -4.92 26.49
N LEU A 4 -12.60 -3.92 26.59
CA LEU A 4 -11.18 -4.05 26.27
C LEU A 4 -10.47 -4.80 27.41
N ASP A 5 -9.39 -5.52 27.08
CA ASP A 5 -8.51 -6.12 28.08
C ASP A 5 -7.93 -5.00 28.97
N PRO A 6 -7.96 -5.10 30.31
CA PRO A 6 -7.35 -4.11 31.19
C PRO A 6 -5.89 -3.78 30.84
N ARG A 7 -5.12 -4.75 30.38
CA ARG A 7 -3.73 -4.57 29.93
C ARG A 7 -3.57 -3.63 28.73
N TRP A 8 -4.66 -3.38 27.98
CA TRP A 8 -4.62 -2.39 26.90
C TRP A 8 -4.12 -1.03 27.37
N HIS A 9 -4.63 -0.56 28.51
CA HIS A 9 -4.25 0.76 29.03
C HIS A 9 -2.78 0.82 29.46
N GLU A 10 -2.26 -0.25 30.04
CA GLU A 10 -0.84 -0.37 30.41
C GLU A 10 0.06 -0.39 29.18
N ASN A 11 -0.29 -1.21 28.18
CA ASN A 11 0.46 -1.30 26.92
C ASN A 11 0.41 0.02 26.13
N LEU A 12 -0.76 0.67 26.10
CA LEU A 12 -0.89 1.99 25.49
C LEU A 12 -0.04 3.04 26.21
N ALA A 13 -0.02 3.03 27.55
CA ALA A 13 0.82 3.94 28.32
C ALA A 13 2.31 3.74 28.01
N ALA A 14 2.75 2.47 27.87
CA ALA A 14 4.12 2.16 27.45
C ALA A 14 4.43 2.71 26.03
N ALA A 15 3.51 2.54 25.08
CA ALA A 15 3.67 3.12 23.74
C ALA A 15 3.75 4.66 23.80
N LEU A 16 2.88 5.30 24.58
CA LEU A 16 2.89 6.77 24.74
C LEU A 16 4.17 7.29 25.40
N ALA A 17 4.75 6.53 26.34
CA ALA A 17 6.03 6.87 26.96
C ALA A 17 7.19 6.76 25.96
N ALA A 18 7.07 5.92 24.93
CA ALA A 18 8.06 5.73 23.87
C ALA A 18 7.89 6.69 22.69
N LEU A 19 6.96 7.66 22.74
CA LEU A 19 6.75 8.63 21.66
C LEU A 19 8.07 9.32 21.27
N GLU A 20 8.24 9.51 19.96
CA GLU A 20 9.41 10.14 19.34
C GLU A 20 10.72 9.35 19.52
N THR A 21 10.63 8.06 19.85
CA THR A 21 11.77 7.13 19.93
C THR A 21 11.55 5.92 19.00
N PRO A 22 12.58 5.15 18.67
CA PRO A 22 12.45 3.93 17.88
C PRO A 22 11.54 2.86 18.51
N GLU A 23 11.38 2.88 19.84
CA GLU A 23 10.59 1.93 20.61
C GLU A 23 9.08 2.16 20.49
N PHE A 24 8.64 3.31 19.95
CA PHE A 24 7.21 3.61 19.80
C PHE A 24 6.49 2.59 18.94
N ALA A 25 7.02 2.30 17.75
CA ALA A 25 6.36 1.40 16.80
C ALA A 25 6.18 -0.01 17.38
N PRO A 26 7.22 -0.71 17.89
CA PRO A 26 7.05 -2.02 18.50
C PRO A 26 6.12 -1.99 19.73
N ALA A 27 6.16 -0.96 20.57
CA ALA A 27 5.28 -0.83 21.72
C ALA A 27 3.81 -0.65 21.29
N LEU A 28 3.55 0.13 20.26
CA LEU A 28 2.20 0.30 19.71
C LEU A 28 1.66 -1.00 19.10
N ILE A 29 2.47 -1.72 18.33
CA ILE A 29 2.10 -3.02 17.76
C ILE A 29 1.82 -4.03 18.87
N HIS A 30 2.63 -4.06 19.93
CA HIS A 30 2.37 -4.89 21.10
C HIS A 30 1.02 -4.55 21.77
N ALA A 31 0.70 -3.26 21.91
CA ALA A 31 -0.61 -2.85 22.44
C ALA A 31 -1.76 -3.33 21.55
N LEU A 32 -1.64 -3.19 20.20
CA LEU A 32 -2.64 -3.64 19.25
C LEU A 32 -2.82 -5.17 19.25
N ALA A 33 -1.76 -5.94 19.49
CA ALA A 33 -1.83 -7.39 19.63
C ALA A 33 -2.69 -7.84 20.85
N GLY A 34 -2.85 -7.00 21.86
CA GLY A 34 -3.81 -7.20 22.95
C GLY A 34 -5.29 -6.97 22.55
N ILE A 35 -5.55 -6.36 21.38
CA ILE A 35 -6.90 -6.05 20.89
C ILE A 35 -7.39 -7.06 19.87
N ALA A 36 -6.52 -7.46 18.95
CA ALA A 36 -6.81 -8.38 17.86
C ALA A 36 -5.61 -9.29 17.60
N GLU A 37 -5.89 -10.51 17.17
CA GLU A 37 -4.85 -11.43 16.76
C GLU A 37 -4.42 -11.16 15.31
N PHE A 38 -3.13 -10.99 15.06
CA PHE A 38 -2.50 -10.90 13.74
C PHE A 38 -1.13 -11.58 13.77
N ASP A 39 -0.59 -11.90 12.61
CA ASP A 39 0.67 -12.63 12.49
C ASP A 39 1.85 -11.72 12.14
N PHE A 40 1.58 -10.63 11.40
CA PHE A 40 2.60 -9.68 10.97
C PHE A 40 2.07 -8.26 11.01
N SER A 41 3.00 -7.32 11.14
CA SER A 41 2.72 -5.91 11.00
C SER A 41 3.80 -5.19 10.19
N VAL A 42 3.41 -4.13 9.48
CA VAL A 42 4.33 -3.22 8.82
C VAL A 42 3.80 -1.80 8.89
N ILE A 43 4.68 -0.85 8.99
CA ILE A 43 4.33 0.57 8.98
C ILE A 43 5.06 1.25 7.84
N PHE A 44 4.30 1.73 6.85
CA PHE A 44 4.84 2.50 5.74
C PHE A 44 4.39 3.95 5.80
N GLY A 45 5.36 4.85 5.54
CA GLY A 45 5.09 6.25 5.22
C GLY A 45 5.03 6.45 3.71
N TYR A 46 4.02 7.19 3.24
CA TYR A 46 3.84 7.53 1.83
C TYR A 46 3.89 9.05 1.68
N ARG A 47 4.93 9.56 1.02
CA ARG A 47 5.11 10.99 0.77
C ARG A 47 5.12 11.27 -0.73
N GLY A 48 4.17 12.09 -1.18
CA GLY A 48 4.08 12.47 -2.57
C GLY A 48 4.06 11.26 -3.52
N GLU A 49 4.89 11.25 -4.54
CA GLU A 49 5.07 10.15 -5.50
C GLU A 49 6.27 9.26 -5.14
N GLY A 50 6.87 9.48 -3.96
CA GLY A 50 8.04 8.73 -3.51
C GLY A 50 7.75 7.26 -3.24
N ARG A 51 8.81 6.49 -3.06
CA ARG A 51 8.72 5.11 -2.57
C ARG A 51 8.14 5.10 -1.16
N PRO A 52 7.48 4.01 -0.76
CA PRO A 52 7.11 3.80 0.63
C PRO A 52 8.35 3.89 1.52
N ILE A 53 8.25 4.66 2.59
CA ILE A 53 9.28 4.78 3.64
C ILE A 53 9.01 3.64 4.61
N ASP A 54 9.97 2.74 4.78
CA ASP A 54 9.90 1.67 5.78
C ASP A 54 10.15 2.26 7.17
N LEU A 55 9.11 2.30 8.00
CA LEU A 55 9.15 2.87 9.35
C LEU A 55 9.26 1.79 10.42
N TYR A 56 8.72 0.62 10.17
CA TYR A 56 8.78 -0.53 11.05
C TYR A 56 8.24 -1.78 10.35
N ASP A 57 8.80 -2.93 10.61
CA ASP A 57 8.24 -4.24 10.30
C ASP A 57 8.65 -5.29 11.34
N ASP A 58 7.83 -6.34 11.49
CA ASP A 58 8.10 -7.50 12.34
C ASP A 58 8.17 -8.81 11.54
N PHE A 59 8.41 -8.71 10.23
CA PHE A 59 8.52 -9.90 9.39
C PHE A 59 9.74 -10.76 9.73
N PRO A 60 9.59 -12.11 9.75
CA PRO A 60 10.74 -12.99 9.70
C PRO A 60 11.63 -12.69 8.49
N SER A 61 12.94 -12.79 8.64
CA SER A 61 13.92 -12.44 7.59
C SER A 61 13.60 -13.08 6.22
N ALA A 62 13.12 -14.32 6.19
CA ALA A 62 12.73 -15.01 4.97
C ALA A 62 11.51 -14.39 4.24
N ARG A 63 10.68 -13.62 4.94
CA ARG A 63 9.50 -12.96 4.37
C ARG A 63 9.74 -11.48 4.10
N ARG A 64 10.66 -10.85 4.81
CA ARG A 64 10.94 -9.41 4.70
C ARG A 64 11.30 -9.00 3.28
N ASP A 65 12.01 -9.85 2.53
CA ASP A 65 12.36 -9.56 1.13
C ASP A 65 11.10 -9.36 0.27
N VAL A 66 10.08 -10.23 0.41
CA VAL A 66 8.83 -10.11 -0.36
C VAL A 66 7.98 -8.94 0.09
N PHE A 67 7.83 -8.76 1.42
CA PHE A 67 6.90 -7.76 1.98
C PHE A 67 7.46 -6.34 1.98
N VAL A 68 8.78 -6.18 1.99
CA VAL A 68 9.42 -4.87 2.04
C VAL A 68 10.24 -4.60 0.77
N ALA A 69 11.30 -5.37 0.51
CA ALA A 69 12.20 -5.08 -0.61
C ALA A 69 11.51 -5.23 -1.98
N ASP A 70 10.86 -6.37 -2.24
CA ASP A 70 10.12 -6.59 -3.48
C ASP A 70 8.95 -5.62 -3.61
N TYR A 71 8.24 -5.31 -2.52
CA TYR A 71 7.15 -4.33 -2.51
C TYR A 71 7.63 -2.95 -2.94
N GLN A 72 8.71 -2.46 -2.33
CA GLN A 72 9.31 -1.17 -2.65
C GLN A 72 9.94 -1.13 -4.05
N ALA A 73 10.27 -2.27 -4.65
CA ALA A 73 10.84 -2.37 -6.00
C ALA A 73 9.84 -2.02 -7.12
N GLY A 74 8.53 -1.85 -6.78
CA GLY A 74 7.53 -1.40 -7.75
C GLY A 74 6.10 -1.86 -7.54
N PRO A 75 5.82 -3.05 -7.01
CA PRO A 75 4.46 -3.53 -6.78
C PRO A 75 3.58 -2.56 -5.98
N TYR A 76 4.14 -1.77 -5.06
CA TYR A 76 3.41 -0.76 -4.29
C TYR A 76 2.60 0.21 -5.17
N LEU A 77 3.05 0.47 -6.41
CA LEU A 77 2.33 1.33 -7.36
C LEU A 77 0.95 0.79 -7.76
N LEU A 78 0.68 -0.48 -7.51
CA LEU A 78 -0.60 -1.14 -7.79
C LEU A 78 -1.37 -1.51 -6.52
N ASP A 79 -0.81 -1.23 -5.35
CA ASP A 79 -1.39 -1.54 -4.05
C ASP A 79 -2.60 -0.64 -3.74
N PRO A 80 -3.74 -1.21 -3.32
CA PRO A 80 -4.89 -0.44 -2.87
C PRO A 80 -4.58 0.54 -1.72
N PHE A 81 -3.71 0.18 -0.78
CA PHE A 81 -3.34 1.05 0.35
C PHE A 81 -2.50 2.24 -0.11
N TYR A 82 -1.54 2.00 -1.03
CA TYR A 82 -0.81 3.09 -1.67
C TYR A 82 -1.75 4.06 -2.39
N HIS A 83 -2.71 3.55 -3.17
CA HIS A 83 -3.66 4.41 -3.86
C HIS A 83 -4.60 5.15 -2.92
N ALA A 84 -5.04 4.50 -1.84
CA ALA A 84 -5.83 5.13 -0.80
C ALA A 84 -5.07 6.26 -0.11
N SER A 85 -3.77 6.08 0.18
CA SER A 85 -2.92 7.14 0.73
C SER A 85 -2.81 8.34 -0.22
N ARG A 86 -2.72 8.09 -1.53
CA ARG A 86 -2.65 9.12 -2.58
C ARG A 86 -3.97 9.90 -2.75
N THR A 87 -5.09 9.22 -2.63
CA THR A 87 -6.42 9.85 -2.71
C THR A 87 -6.88 10.43 -1.37
N ARG A 88 -6.04 10.30 -0.33
CA ARG A 88 -6.27 10.81 1.03
C ARG A 88 -7.62 10.36 1.59
N VAL A 89 -7.78 9.04 1.67
CA VAL A 89 -8.92 8.50 2.42
C VAL A 89 -8.90 9.06 3.85
N PRO A 90 -10.06 9.27 4.47
CA PRO A 90 -10.12 9.75 5.86
C PRO A 90 -9.27 8.89 6.79
N SER A 91 -8.59 9.53 7.75
CA SER A 91 -7.89 8.81 8.82
C SER A 91 -8.85 7.87 9.52
N GLY A 92 -8.41 6.63 9.74
CA GLY A 92 -9.27 5.58 10.28
C GLY A 92 -8.74 4.18 10.00
N LEU A 93 -9.48 3.18 10.46
CA LEU A 93 -9.20 1.78 10.19
C LEU A 93 -9.96 1.33 8.94
N HIS A 94 -9.23 0.80 7.97
CA HIS A 94 -9.77 0.30 6.70
C HIS A 94 -9.31 -1.13 6.42
N ARG A 95 -10.13 -1.89 5.70
CA ARG A 95 -9.75 -3.20 5.16
C ARG A 95 -9.28 -3.04 3.73
N VAL A 96 -8.26 -3.80 3.32
CA VAL A 96 -7.80 -3.82 1.91
C VAL A 96 -8.98 -4.01 0.95
N ARG A 97 -9.89 -4.93 1.25
CA ARG A 97 -11.04 -5.25 0.40
C ARG A 97 -12.06 -4.10 0.22
N GLU A 98 -12.09 -3.13 1.14
CA GLU A 98 -12.98 -1.96 1.07
C GLU A 98 -12.39 -0.88 0.15
N LEU A 99 -11.06 -0.82 0.06
CA LEU A 99 -10.31 0.14 -0.76
C LEU A 99 -9.92 -0.43 -2.12
N ALA A 100 -9.88 -1.75 -2.23
CA ALA A 100 -9.47 -2.44 -3.44
C ALA A 100 -10.46 -2.26 -4.61
N PRO A 101 -9.97 -2.17 -5.86
CA PRO A 101 -10.81 -2.16 -7.04
C PRO A 101 -11.68 -3.42 -7.17
N ASP A 102 -12.79 -3.29 -7.88
CA ASP A 102 -13.83 -4.33 -8.02
C ASP A 102 -13.34 -5.69 -8.59
N ARG A 103 -12.22 -5.68 -9.34
CA ARG A 103 -11.57 -6.91 -9.84
C ARG A 103 -10.16 -7.13 -9.27
N PHE A 104 -9.87 -6.55 -8.13
CA PHE A 104 -8.56 -6.65 -7.50
C PHE A 104 -8.06 -8.09 -7.38
N TYR A 105 -8.86 -8.99 -6.81
CA TYR A 105 -8.51 -10.41 -6.64
C TYR A 105 -8.35 -11.20 -7.96
N GLN A 106 -8.82 -10.63 -9.08
CA GLN A 106 -8.65 -11.18 -10.43
C GLN A 106 -7.51 -10.49 -11.18
N SER A 107 -6.92 -9.43 -10.61
CA SER A 107 -5.85 -8.67 -11.24
C SER A 107 -4.56 -9.48 -11.33
N GLN A 108 -3.72 -9.11 -12.27
CA GLN A 108 -2.39 -9.73 -12.40
C GLN A 108 -1.48 -9.36 -11.23
N TYR A 109 -1.64 -8.15 -10.68
CA TYR A 109 -0.96 -7.74 -9.45
C TYR A 109 -1.26 -8.70 -8.29
N TYR A 110 -2.54 -8.99 -8.06
CA TYR A 110 -2.94 -9.92 -7.01
C TYR A 110 -2.31 -11.30 -7.24
N ARG A 111 -2.45 -11.87 -8.43
CA ARG A 111 -1.96 -13.23 -8.76
C ARG A 111 -0.44 -13.36 -8.74
N SER A 112 0.27 -12.34 -9.24
CA SER A 112 1.72 -12.41 -9.43
C SER A 112 2.52 -11.95 -8.21
N TYR A 113 1.94 -11.11 -7.37
CA TYR A 113 2.59 -10.53 -6.21
C TYR A 113 1.79 -10.80 -4.92
N TYR A 114 0.60 -10.19 -4.76
CA TYR A 114 -0.13 -10.22 -3.49
C TYR A 114 -0.45 -11.66 -3.03
N ALA A 115 -0.86 -12.55 -3.93
CA ALA A 115 -1.11 -13.95 -3.59
C ALA A 115 0.13 -14.70 -3.07
N LYS A 116 1.35 -14.26 -3.43
CA LYS A 116 2.61 -14.86 -2.93
C LYS A 116 2.89 -14.50 -1.48
N THR A 117 2.29 -13.42 -0.97
CA THR A 117 2.41 -13.06 0.44
C THR A 117 1.76 -14.11 1.35
N GLY A 118 0.80 -14.88 0.82
CA GLY A 118 0.07 -15.91 1.56
C GLY A 118 -0.89 -15.34 2.60
N LEU A 119 -1.22 -14.05 2.54
CA LEU A 119 -2.10 -13.41 3.51
C LEU A 119 -3.58 -13.81 3.32
N ALA A 120 -4.27 -14.05 4.42
CA ALA A 120 -5.72 -14.19 4.46
C ALA A 120 -6.41 -12.82 4.39
N GLU A 121 -5.91 -11.85 5.14
CA GLU A 121 -6.44 -10.48 5.18
C GLU A 121 -5.40 -9.49 5.69
N GLU A 122 -5.52 -8.26 5.20
CA GLU A 122 -4.80 -7.08 5.68
C GLU A 122 -5.80 -5.98 6.02
N ILE A 123 -5.55 -5.30 7.14
CA ILE A 123 -6.24 -4.09 7.58
C ILE A 123 -5.21 -3.02 7.90
N GLY A 124 -5.57 -1.74 7.74
CA GLY A 124 -4.63 -0.64 7.96
C GLY A 124 -5.26 0.54 8.69
N PHE A 125 -4.54 1.08 9.68
CA PHE A 125 -4.83 2.40 10.22
C PHE A 125 -4.17 3.45 9.34
N PHE A 126 -4.98 4.27 8.69
CA PHE A 126 -4.53 5.41 7.91
C PHE A 126 -4.50 6.64 8.79
N LEU A 127 -3.41 7.38 8.73
CA LEU A 127 -3.22 8.62 9.46
C LEU A 127 -2.36 9.61 8.66
N SER A 128 -2.54 10.89 8.92
CA SER A 128 -1.88 11.96 8.17
C SER A 128 -1.13 12.90 9.11
N PRO A 129 0.14 12.57 9.46
CA PRO A 129 0.95 13.41 10.35
C PRO A 129 1.18 14.81 9.78
N SER A 130 1.17 14.95 8.44
CA SER A 130 1.28 16.21 7.72
C SER A 130 0.48 16.20 6.40
N PRO A 131 0.30 17.36 5.74
CA PRO A 131 -0.44 17.47 4.50
C PRO A 131 0.13 16.64 3.33
N ASP A 132 1.40 16.28 3.33
CA ASP A 132 2.08 15.54 2.27
C ASP A 132 2.48 14.11 2.66
N LEU A 133 2.29 13.73 3.93
CA LEU A 133 2.63 12.42 4.47
C LEU A 133 1.38 11.67 4.93
N THR A 134 1.17 10.48 4.41
CA THR A 134 0.24 9.50 4.97
C THR A 134 1.06 8.35 5.55
N VAL A 135 0.76 7.94 6.77
CA VAL A 135 1.31 6.72 7.37
C VAL A 135 0.22 5.68 7.45
N VAL A 136 0.57 4.44 7.14
CA VAL A 136 -0.33 3.28 7.24
C VAL A 136 0.30 2.25 8.16
N ILE A 137 -0.43 1.90 9.21
CA ILE A 137 -0.07 0.81 10.13
C ILE A 137 -0.87 -0.40 9.68
N SER A 138 -0.24 -1.33 8.98
CA SER A 138 -0.87 -2.57 8.48
C SER A 138 -0.75 -3.68 9.51
N LEU A 139 -1.87 -4.36 9.76
CA LEU A 139 -1.95 -5.59 10.54
C LEU A 139 -2.41 -6.71 9.61
N MET A 140 -1.71 -7.84 9.61
CA MET A 140 -1.86 -8.89 8.61
C MET A 140 -2.12 -10.24 9.25
N ARG A 141 -3.04 -11.02 8.65
CA ARG A 141 -3.30 -12.42 8.99
C ARG A 141 -2.74 -13.33 7.91
N ASP A 142 -1.97 -14.33 8.32
CA ASP A 142 -1.47 -15.37 7.43
C ASP A 142 -2.61 -16.27 6.90
N GLY A 143 -2.42 -16.88 5.75
CA GLY A 143 -3.43 -17.65 5.02
C GLY A 143 -4.02 -18.85 5.76
N HIS A 144 -3.38 -19.31 6.82
CA HIS A 144 -3.96 -20.33 7.70
C HIS A 144 -5.02 -19.80 8.68
N ARG A 145 -5.14 -18.48 8.82
CA ARG A 145 -6.14 -17.83 9.70
C ARG A 145 -7.42 -17.47 8.96
N THR A 146 -8.46 -17.23 9.73
CA THR A 146 -9.70 -16.60 9.24
C THR A 146 -9.53 -15.09 9.13
N LEU A 147 -10.43 -14.45 8.41
CA LEU A 147 -10.49 -12.98 8.33
C LEU A 147 -10.69 -12.36 9.72
N PHE A 148 -10.33 -11.09 9.89
CA PHE A 148 -10.59 -10.36 11.14
C PHE A 148 -12.09 -10.38 11.47
N PRO A 149 -12.49 -10.99 12.62
CA PRO A 149 -13.89 -11.04 13.03
C PRO A 149 -14.44 -9.66 13.32
N ALA A 150 -15.75 -9.49 13.16
CA ALA A 150 -16.43 -8.21 13.44
C ALA A 150 -16.16 -7.70 14.87
N ARG A 151 -16.03 -8.60 15.85
CA ARG A 151 -15.72 -8.24 17.23
C ARG A 151 -14.35 -7.58 17.37
N GLU A 152 -13.32 -8.11 16.72
CA GLU A 152 -11.97 -7.52 16.74
C GLU A 152 -11.94 -6.20 15.97
N MET A 153 -12.57 -6.14 14.81
CA MET A 153 -12.72 -4.90 14.07
C MET A 153 -13.39 -3.80 14.89
N SER A 154 -14.46 -4.12 15.61
CA SER A 154 -15.13 -3.15 16.49
C SER A 154 -14.23 -2.66 17.62
N ARG A 155 -13.39 -3.54 18.18
CA ARG A 155 -12.41 -3.15 19.22
C ARG A 155 -11.31 -2.26 18.63
N LEU A 156 -10.76 -2.62 17.47
CA LEU A 156 -9.75 -1.83 16.77
C LEU A 156 -10.32 -0.46 16.37
N GLN A 157 -11.57 -0.41 15.90
CA GLN A 157 -12.26 0.86 15.61
C GLN A 157 -12.44 1.73 16.85
N MET A 158 -12.73 1.13 18.01
CA MET A 158 -12.88 1.85 19.28
C MET A 158 -11.57 2.51 19.71
N VAL A 159 -10.44 1.87 19.50
CA VAL A 159 -9.11 2.41 19.86
C VAL A 159 -8.48 3.25 18.76
N ALA A 160 -9.02 3.23 17.54
CA ALA A 160 -8.46 3.95 16.40
C ALA A 160 -8.19 5.44 16.66
N PRO A 161 -9.07 6.22 17.33
CA PRO A 161 -8.79 7.63 17.58
C PRO A 161 -7.50 7.88 18.36
N VAL A 162 -7.22 7.10 19.40
CA VAL A 162 -5.99 7.27 20.20
C VAL A 162 -4.77 6.72 19.48
N VAL A 163 -4.89 5.62 18.75
CA VAL A 163 -3.81 5.07 17.90
C VAL A 163 -3.39 6.10 16.85
N ILE A 164 -4.36 6.70 16.15
CA ILE A 164 -4.11 7.72 15.13
C ILE A 164 -3.45 8.95 15.75
N ALA A 165 -4.00 9.50 16.82
CA ALA A 165 -3.48 10.71 17.46
C ALA A 165 -2.03 10.54 17.98
N ALA A 166 -1.74 9.39 18.62
CA ALA A 166 -0.40 9.08 19.08
C ALA A 166 0.58 8.93 17.91
N SER A 167 0.17 8.24 16.87
CA SER A 167 0.99 7.97 15.68
C SER A 167 1.24 9.24 14.86
N GLU A 168 0.23 10.09 14.67
CA GLU A 168 0.41 11.39 14.02
C GLU A 168 1.39 12.27 14.77
N ARG A 169 1.34 12.26 16.10
CA ARG A 169 2.32 12.97 16.92
C ARG A 169 3.72 12.39 16.74
N ASN A 170 3.88 11.06 16.79
CA ASN A 170 5.15 10.37 16.68
C ASN A 170 5.89 10.69 15.38
N TRP A 171 5.15 10.64 14.25
CA TRP A 171 5.74 10.82 12.92
C TRP A 171 5.65 12.25 12.37
N ARG A 172 5.21 13.21 13.16
CA ARG A 172 5.14 14.63 12.74
C ARG A 172 6.50 15.18 12.31
N LYS A 173 7.59 14.76 12.95
CA LYS A 173 8.94 15.22 12.63
C LYS A 173 9.54 14.59 11.37
N LEU A 174 8.95 13.52 10.83
CA LEU A 174 9.34 12.99 9.51
C LEU A 174 9.17 14.04 8.39
N GLU A 175 8.40 15.11 8.64
CA GLU A 175 8.18 16.22 7.73
C GLU A 175 9.46 17.06 7.50
N ALA A 176 10.32 17.18 8.50
CA ALA A 176 11.44 18.13 8.52
C ALA A 176 12.71 17.63 7.82
N GLU A 177 12.79 16.35 7.42
CA GLU A 177 13.96 15.88 6.69
C GLU A 177 13.71 15.96 5.18
N PRO A 178 14.56 16.71 4.41
CA PRO A 178 14.49 16.67 2.94
C PRO A 178 14.69 15.24 2.50
N ALA A 179 13.99 14.84 1.42
CA ALA A 179 14.01 13.51 0.80
C ALA A 179 15.45 13.09 0.41
N GLY A 180 16.26 12.82 1.41
CA GLY A 180 17.55 12.16 1.32
C GLY A 180 17.36 10.69 1.68
N PRO A 181 18.27 9.80 1.29
CA PRO A 181 18.19 8.42 1.69
C PRO A 181 18.40 8.34 3.21
N VAL A 182 17.30 8.19 3.96
CA VAL A 182 17.39 7.85 5.39
C VAL A 182 17.80 6.39 5.47
N GLY A 183 19.11 6.17 5.42
CA GLY A 183 19.72 4.90 5.77
C GLY A 183 19.88 4.83 7.26
N VAL A 184 19.01 4.13 7.96
CA VAL A 184 19.39 3.53 9.23
C VAL A 184 19.87 2.12 8.88
N GLY A 185 21.18 1.99 8.68
CA GLY A 185 21.91 0.74 8.68
C GLY A 185 21.59 -0.23 7.53
N GLY A 186 22.14 0.00 6.34
CA GLY A 186 22.14 -1.07 5.36
C GLY A 186 22.46 -0.58 3.95
N ARG A 187 23.58 -0.99 3.41
CA ARG A 187 24.01 -1.06 2.01
C ARG A 187 23.12 -0.32 0.99
N ALA A 188 23.69 0.67 0.33
CA ALA A 188 23.17 1.20 -0.93
C ALA A 188 22.95 0.05 -1.92
N GLU A 189 21.70 -0.41 -2.07
CA GLU A 189 21.35 -1.41 -3.06
C GLU A 189 21.32 -0.76 -4.43
N LYS A 190 22.12 -1.34 -5.34
CA LYS A 190 22.01 -1.12 -6.79
C LYS A 190 20.59 -1.51 -7.22
N GLY A 191 19.82 -0.55 -7.74
CA GLY A 191 18.48 -0.80 -8.27
C GLY A 191 17.40 0.16 -7.75
N ALA A 192 17.78 1.24 -7.05
CA ALA A 192 16.83 2.25 -6.57
C ALA A 192 16.12 2.95 -7.72
N LEU A 193 14.79 2.72 -7.85
CA LEU A 193 13.93 3.51 -8.75
C LEU A 193 13.95 4.99 -8.33
N PRO A 194 14.01 5.93 -9.28
CA PRO A 194 13.96 7.37 -8.94
C PRO A 194 12.68 7.72 -8.18
N SER A 195 12.77 8.61 -7.20
CA SER A 195 11.62 9.23 -6.55
C SER A 195 10.73 9.91 -7.60
N GLY A 196 9.40 9.74 -7.52
CA GLY A 196 8.45 10.38 -8.44
C GLY A 196 8.04 9.53 -9.65
N LEU A 197 8.03 8.20 -9.51
CA LEU A 197 7.50 7.30 -10.54
C LEU A 197 5.96 7.34 -10.57
N ASP A 198 5.44 8.20 -11.45
CA ASP A 198 4.03 8.15 -11.87
C ASP A 198 3.82 7.01 -12.87
N LEU A 199 2.75 6.23 -12.72
CA LEU A 199 2.31 5.25 -13.72
C LEU A 199 2.25 5.85 -15.13
N ALA A 200 1.88 7.12 -15.27
CA ALA A 200 1.89 7.83 -16.55
C ALA A 200 3.31 7.97 -17.13
N LYS A 201 4.29 8.31 -16.30
CA LYS A 201 5.70 8.40 -16.72
C LYS A 201 6.29 7.02 -17.06
N LEU A 202 5.81 5.97 -16.40
CA LEU A 202 6.19 4.60 -16.75
C LEU A 202 5.67 4.22 -18.13
N PHE A 203 4.42 4.55 -18.44
CA PHE A 203 3.86 4.30 -19.77
C PHE A 203 4.54 5.13 -20.89
N ASP A 204 5.11 6.29 -20.58
CA ASP A 204 5.90 7.07 -21.55
C ASP A 204 7.24 6.38 -21.90
N ALA A 205 7.74 5.52 -21.02
CA ALA A 205 8.96 4.74 -21.24
C ALA A 205 8.76 3.47 -22.07
N PHE A 206 7.51 3.05 -22.33
CA PHE A 206 7.18 1.85 -23.12
C PHE A 206 7.41 2.00 -24.63
N GLY A 207 8.43 2.72 -25.07
CA GLY A 207 8.94 2.55 -26.41
C GLY A 207 8.25 3.35 -27.52
N GLN A 208 8.50 2.97 -28.76
CA GLN A 208 8.39 3.72 -30.01
C GLN A 208 6.99 4.23 -30.43
N ARG A 209 5.93 3.92 -29.69
CA ARG A 209 4.56 4.40 -29.92
C ARG A 209 3.94 4.85 -28.61
N PRO A 210 4.06 6.13 -28.26
CA PRO A 210 3.56 6.65 -26.99
C PRO A 210 2.03 6.50 -26.91
N LEU A 211 1.55 6.05 -25.75
CA LEU A 211 0.14 6.03 -25.42
C LEU A 211 -0.36 7.48 -25.28
N THR A 212 -1.57 7.75 -25.73
CA THR A 212 -2.23 9.02 -25.44
C THR A 212 -2.48 9.14 -23.93
N ARG A 213 -2.71 10.37 -23.45
CA ARG A 213 -3.06 10.61 -22.04
C ARG A 213 -4.20 9.70 -21.56
N ARG A 214 -5.25 9.56 -22.39
CA ARG A 214 -6.42 8.75 -22.05
C ARG A 214 -6.11 7.25 -22.02
N GLU A 215 -5.28 6.76 -22.91
CA GLU A 215 -4.82 5.38 -22.92
C GLU A 215 -3.97 5.07 -21.67
N ARG A 216 -3.12 6.00 -21.23
CA ARG A 216 -2.37 5.86 -19.97
C ARG A 216 -3.28 5.78 -18.74
N GLU A 217 -4.28 6.66 -18.66
CA GLU A 217 -5.28 6.64 -17.58
C GLU A 217 -6.02 5.28 -17.53
N VAL A 218 -6.49 4.81 -18.69
CA VAL A 218 -7.16 3.50 -18.79
C VAL A 218 -6.21 2.35 -18.45
N GLY A 219 -4.99 2.35 -18.99
CA GLY A 219 -3.98 1.32 -18.73
C GLY A 219 -3.61 1.21 -17.25
N GLY A 220 -3.43 2.34 -16.58
CA GLY A 220 -3.18 2.40 -15.15
C GLY A 220 -4.33 1.80 -14.31
N LEU A 221 -5.58 2.08 -14.66
CA LEU A 221 -6.74 1.51 -13.98
C LEU A 221 -6.89 0.00 -14.24
N VAL A 222 -6.58 -0.45 -15.46
CA VAL A 222 -6.56 -1.89 -15.80
C VAL A 222 -5.52 -2.64 -14.98
N LEU A 223 -4.30 -2.10 -14.84
CA LEU A 223 -3.24 -2.71 -14.03
C LEU A 223 -3.63 -2.82 -12.55
N ARG A 224 -4.32 -1.82 -12.01
CA ARG A 224 -4.83 -1.83 -10.63
C ARG A 224 -5.95 -2.84 -10.40
N GLY A 225 -6.60 -3.33 -11.45
CA GLY A 225 -7.68 -4.33 -11.34
C GLY A 225 -9.08 -3.76 -11.39
N HIS A 226 -9.29 -2.58 -12.02
CA HIS A 226 -10.63 -2.08 -12.28
C HIS A 226 -11.28 -2.78 -13.48
N SER A 227 -12.59 -3.08 -13.39
CA SER A 227 -13.40 -3.53 -14.52
C SER A 227 -13.60 -2.40 -15.55
N SER A 228 -13.97 -2.76 -16.78
CA SER A 228 -14.31 -1.76 -17.81
C SER A 228 -15.47 -0.86 -17.38
N GLU A 229 -16.41 -1.39 -16.62
CA GLU A 229 -17.56 -0.69 -16.06
C GLU A 229 -17.12 0.31 -14.96
N ALA A 230 -16.22 -0.10 -14.06
CA ALA A 230 -15.66 0.77 -13.03
C ALA A 230 -14.83 1.91 -13.66
N ILE A 231 -13.98 1.59 -14.64
CA ILE A 231 -13.19 2.58 -15.40
C ILE A 231 -14.11 3.57 -16.11
N ALA A 232 -15.17 3.08 -16.74
CA ALA A 232 -16.14 3.93 -17.44
C ALA A 232 -16.80 4.94 -16.51
N ARG A 233 -17.24 4.50 -15.33
CA ARG A 233 -17.80 5.40 -14.29
C ARG A 233 -16.78 6.42 -13.82
N GLN A 234 -15.57 5.99 -13.48
CA GLN A 234 -14.52 6.85 -12.94
C GLN A 234 -14.08 7.92 -13.95
N LEU A 235 -13.95 7.52 -15.22
CA LEU A 235 -13.50 8.41 -16.29
C LEU A 235 -14.64 9.13 -17.01
N LYS A 236 -15.90 8.90 -16.62
CA LYS A 236 -17.13 9.48 -17.20
C LYS A 236 -17.22 9.25 -18.71
N ILE A 237 -17.00 8.01 -19.16
CA ILE A 237 -17.12 7.56 -20.55
C ILE A 237 -17.93 6.28 -20.65
N ALA A 238 -18.32 5.86 -21.86
CA ALA A 238 -19.03 4.61 -22.06
C ALA A 238 -18.12 3.38 -21.86
N PRO A 239 -18.63 2.25 -21.33
CA PRO A 239 -17.84 1.01 -21.21
C PRO A 239 -17.27 0.51 -22.55
N GLY A 240 -17.99 0.72 -23.65
CA GLY A 240 -17.51 0.44 -25.01
C GLY A 240 -16.25 1.24 -25.37
N THR A 241 -16.21 2.51 -24.97
CA THR A 241 -15.04 3.38 -25.19
C THR A 241 -13.81 2.86 -24.39
N VAL A 242 -14.01 2.37 -23.18
CA VAL A 242 -12.94 1.72 -22.40
C VAL A 242 -12.38 0.50 -23.14
N LYS A 243 -13.24 -0.35 -23.71
CA LYS A 243 -12.81 -1.51 -24.50
C LYS A 243 -12.00 -1.10 -25.72
N ILE A 244 -12.38 -0.01 -26.41
CA ILE A 244 -11.63 0.56 -27.53
C ILE A 244 -10.24 1.04 -27.05
N HIS A 245 -10.16 1.79 -25.97
CA HIS A 245 -8.88 2.20 -25.41
C HIS A 245 -7.97 1.02 -25.06
N ARG A 246 -8.50 -0.03 -24.41
CA ARG A 246 -7.74 -1.26 -24.11
C ARG A 246 -7.22 -1.92 -25.41
N LYS A 247 -8.04 -2.04 -26.44
CA LYS A 247 -7.61 -2.58 -27.75
C LYS A 247 -6.48 -1.75 -28.33
N ASN A 248 -6.60 -0.43 -28.30
CA ASN A 248 -5.57 0.47 -28.83
C ASN A 248 -4.26 0.39 -28.02
N ILE A 249 -4.35 0.32 -26.68
CA ILE A 249 -3.18 0.11 -25.81
C ILE A 249 -2.45 -1.17 -26.21
N TYR A 250 -3.18 -2.29 -26.35
CA TYR A 250 -2.59 -3.58 -26.68
C TYR A 250 -1.94 -3.55 -28.08
N ALA A 251 -2.63 -2.97 -29.07
CA ALA A 251 -2.07 -2.83 -30.42
C ALA A 251 -0.80 -1.95 -30.45
N LYS A 252 -0.80 -0.82 -29.73
CA LYS A 252 0.34 0.09 -29.68
C LYS A 252 1.55 -0.49 -28.94
N LEU A 253 1.31 -1.29 -27.93
CA LEU A 253 2.37 -1.93 -27.13
C LEU A 253 2.81 -3.28 -27.72
N GLY A 254 2.14 -3.80 -28.77
CA GLY A 254 2.45 -5.10 -29.36
C GLY A 254 2.16 -6.28 -28.44
N ILE A 255 1.12 -6.17 -27.60
CA ILE A 255 0.70 -7.18 -26.63
C ILE A 255 -0.72 -7.68 -26.90
N ALA A 256 -1.05 -8.89 -26.40
CA ALA A 256 -2.35 -9.51 -26.61
C ALA A 256 -3.20 -9.61 -25.32
N SER A 257 -2.61 -9.39 -24.14
CA SER A 257 -3.25 -9.68 -22.87
C SER A 257 -2.93 -8.69 -21.76
N GLN A 258 -3.76 -8.70 -20.70
CA GLN A 258 -3.50 -7.94 -19.48
C GLN A 258 -2.26 -8.48 -18.73
N ALA A 259 -1.97 -9.78 -18.86
CA ALA A 259 -0.78 -10.38 -18.26
C ALA A 259 0.50 -9.82 -18.91
N GLU A 260 0.50 -9.67 -20.23
CA GLU A 260 1.63 -9.06 -20.95
C GLU A 260 1.77 -7.57 -20.62
N LEU A 261 0.65 -6.83 -20.46
CA LEU A 261 0.69 -5.45 -19.99
C LEU A 261 1.35 -5.34 -18.60
N PHE A 262 1.02 -6.26 -17.69
CA PHE A 262 1.62 -6.31 -16.37
C PHE A 262 3.12 -6.69 -16.41
N SER A 263 3.49 -7.65 -17.25
CA SER A 263 4.89 -8.06 -17.44
C SER A 263 5.73 -6.90 -18.00
N LEU A 264 5.23 -6.17 -18.98
CA LEU A 264 5.86 -4.97 -19.49
C LEU A 264 6.02 -3.91 -18.41
N PHE A 265 4.99 -3.69 -17.60
CA PHE A 265 5.05 -2.77 -16.46
C PHE A 265 6.19 -3.14 -15.51
N LEU A 266 6.27 -4.39 -15.07
CA LEU A 266 7.34 -4.85 -14.17
C LEU A 266 8.74 -4.75 -14.82
N SER A 267 8.87 -5.13 -16.08
CA SER A 267 10.15 -5.05 -16.83
C SER A 267 10.64 -3.59 -16.95
N SER A 268 9.71 -2.63 -17.09
CA SER A 268 10.07 -1.21 -17.14
C SER A 268 10.57 -0.66 -15.80
N LEU A 269 10.15 -1.28 -14.70
CA LEU A 269 10.68 -0.97 -13.37
C LEU A 269 12.10 -1.52 -13.21
N ALA A 270 12.36 -2.73 -13.68
CA ALA A 270 13.66 -3.40 -13.57
C ALA A 270 14.72 -2.84 -14.54
N GLY A 271 14.34 -2.41 -15.74
CA GLY A 271 15.25 -1.92 -16.80
C GLY A 271 15.77 -0.48 -16.60
N ARG A 272 15.49 0.15 -15.48
CA ARG A 272 15.96 1.49 -15.09
C ARG A 272 17.05 1.47 -14.02
N SER A 273 17.74 0.33 -13.88
CA SER A 273 18.87 0.16 -12.98
C SER A 273 20.14 0.75 -13.56
#